data_c137a2d6235475b0e61c8a850e722c81
#
_entry.id   c137a2d6235475b0e61c8a850e722c81
#
_cell.length_a   1.000
_cell.length_b   1.000
_cell.length_c   1.000
_cell.angle_alpha   90.00
_cell.angle_beta   90.00
_cell.angle_gamma   90.00
#
_symmetry.space_group_name_H-M   'P 1'
#
loop_
_entity.id
_entity.type
_entity.pdbx_description
1 polymer ?
#
loop_
_entity_poly.entity_id
_entity_poly.type
_entity_poly.pdbx_seq_one_letter_code
_entity_poly.pdbx_strand_id
1 'polypeptide(L)'
;DPVRIHETPDEDALRSRLERLIREVDLPADSLERFPHEFSGGQRQRLCIARALSLTPALIVADEPVSALDVSVQAQVVDLLIDLQARQGVAFLFISHDMAIVERIAHRIAVMRQGRIVEIGPRRAVIEAPQHPYTRQLLEAVPVADPKRRSDRSTRALTPPMKSPVHPVGALARAVTYAEVSPGHFIEQSMVAE
;
A
#
# COMPACT_ATOMS: atom_id res chain seq x y z
N ASP A 1 0.61 -6.70 -23.81
CA ASP A 1 1.98 -6.29 -23.58
C ASP A 1 2.07 -4.76 -23.66
N PRO A 2 2.31 -4.06 -22.51
CA PRO A 2 2.36 -2.60 -22.49
C PRO A 2 3.48 -2.03 -23.40
N VAL A 3 4.60 -2.71 -23.51
CA VAL A 3 5.75 -2.26 -24.30
C VAL A 3 5.39 -2.17 -25.79
N ARG A 4 4.69 -3.18 -26.32
CA ARG A 4 4.24 -3.16 -27.73
C ARG A 4 3.18 -2.10 -28.02
N ILE A 5 2.38 -1.72 -26.99
CA ILE A 5 1.32 -0.69 -27.14
C ILE A 5 1.90 0.71 -27.15
N HIS A 6 2.91 0.98 -26.32
CA HIS A 6 3.46 2.31 -26.11
C HIS A 6 4.78 2.58 -26.83
N GLU A 7 5.46 1.52 -27.22
CA GLU A 7 6.76 1.58 -27.93
C GLU A 7 6.71 0.61 -29.12
N THR A 8 7.53 0.85 -30.14
CA THR A 8 7.70 -0.06 -31.29
C THR A 8 9.10 -0.67 -31.28
N PRO A 9 9.41 -1.53 -30.28
CA PRO A 9 10.74 -2.11 -30.19
C PRO A 9 10.95 -3.18 -31.28
N ASP A 10 12.20 -3.37 -31.67
CA ASP A 10 12.65 -4.58 -32.37
C ASP A 10 12.38 -5.82 -31.52
N GLU A 11 12.05 -6.95 -32.13
CA GLU A 11 11.65 -8.18 -31.41
C GLU A 11 12.80 -8.72 -30.52
N ASP A 12 14.06 -8.62 -30.94
CA ASP A 12 15.20 -9.07 -30.14
C ASP A 12 15.43 -8.14 -28.93
N ALA A 13 15.28 -6.83 -29.11
CA ALA A 13 15.34 -5.86 -28.04
C ALA A 13 14.19 -6.05 -27.02
N LEU A 14 12.99 -6.34 -27.53
CA LEU A 14 11.84 -6.67 -26.69
C LEU A 14 12.09 -7.92 -25.85
N ARG A 15 12.54 -9.01 -26.48
CA ARG A 15 12.84 -10.27 -25.78
C ARG A 15 13.87 -10.06 -24.68
N SER A 16 14.97 -9.38 -24.99
CA SER A 16 16.02 -9.07 -24.00
C SER A 16 15.51 -8.26 -22.83
N ARG A 17 14.59 -7.30 -23.09
CA ARG A 17 13.92 -6.48 -22.04
C ARG A 17 13.02 -7.33 -21.16
N LEU A 18 12.20 -8.21 -21.76
CA LEU A 18 11.31 -9.10 -21.02
C LEU A 18 12.08 -10.09 -20.14
N GLU A 19 13.15 -10.69 -20.66
CA GLU A 19 14.02 -11.57 -19.87
C GLU A 19 14.67 -10.86 -18.68
N ARG A 20 15.06 -9.60 -18.83
CA ARG A 20 15.56 -8.78 -17.73
C ARG A 20 14.48 -8.52 -16.69
N LEU A 21 13.27 -8.12 -17.10
CA LEU A 21 12.13 -7.87 -16.19
C LEU A 21 11.75 -9.11 -15.40
N ILE A 22 11.74 -10.29 -16.02
CA ILE A 22 11.44 -11.56 -15.35
C ILE A 22 12.50 -11.87 -14.27
N ARG A 23 13.78 -11.64 -14.56
CA ARG A 23 14.86 -11.80 -13.56
C ARG A 23 14.73 -10.77 -12.42
N GLU A 24 14.35 -9.52 -12.71
CA GLU A 24 14.18 -8.46 -11.71
C GLU A 24 13.10 -8.77 -10.68
N VAL A 25 12.11 -9.60 -11.04
CA VAL A 25 11.04 -10.03 -10.13
C VAL A 25 11.24 -11.46 -9.61
N ASP A 26 12.45 -12.00 -9.69
CA ASP A 26 12.83 -13.34 -9.24
C ASP A 26 11.96 -14.45 -9.83
N LEU A 27 11.66 -14.39 -11.11
CA LEU A 27 11.00 -15.45 -11.84
C LEU A 27 11.98 -16.19 -12.75
N PRO A 28 11.80 -17.50 -12.97
CA PRO A 28 12.64 -18.27 -13.88
C PRO A 28 12.46 -17.83 -15.35
N ALA A 29 13.50 -17.96 -16.14
CA ALA A 29 13.54 -17.45 -17.52
C ALA A 29 12.46 -18.07 -18.43
N ASP A 30 12.07 -19.33 -18.20
CA ASP A 30 11.01 -20.04 -18.92
C ASP A 30 9.61 -19.49 -18.64
N SER A 31 9.47 -18.55 -17.69
CA SER A 31 8.20 -17.87 -17.37
C SER A 31 7.61 -17.11 -18.56
N LEU A 32 8.43 -16.73 -19.55
CA LEU A 32 7.95 -16.05 -20.75
C LEU A 32 7.15 -16.97 -21.68
N GLU A 33 7.31 -18.28 -21.56
CA GLU A 33 6.68 -19.29 -22.40
C GLU A 33 5.47 -19.96 -21.72
N ARG A 34 5.24 -19.65 -20.43
CA ARG A 34 4.17 -20.25 -19.62
C ARG A 34 2.85 -19.49 -19.75
N PHE A 35 1.76 -20.22 -19.61
CA PHE A 35 0.41 -19.65 -19.52
C PHE A 35 0.07 -19.21 -18.10
N PRO A 36 -0.84 -18.22 -17.93
CA PRO A 36 -1.20 -17.67 -16.61
C PRO A 36 -1.66 -18.71 -15.58
N HIS A 37 -2.29 -19.80 -16.00
CA HIS A 37 -2.78 -20.86 -15.11
C HIS A 37 -1.66 -21.77 -14.57
N GLU A 38 -0.47 -21.72 -15.14
CA GLU A 38 0.71 -22.49 -14.70
C GLU A 38 1.50 -21.80 -13.58
N PHE A 39 1.10 -20.60 -13.18
CA PHE A 39 1.74 -19.82 -12.13
C PHE A 39 1.00 -19.92 -10.79
N SER A 40 1.76 -20.01 -9.69
CA SER A 40 1.22 -19.80 -8.34
C SER A 40 0.71 -18.39 -8.15
N GLY A 41 -0.07 -18.13 -7.08
CA GLY A 41 -0.55 -16.79 -6.73
C GLY A 41 0.58 -15.76 -6.62
N GLY A 42 1.65 -16.10 -5.89
CA GLY A 42 2.81 -15.23 -5.72
C GLY A 42 3.58 -14.98 -7.03
N GLN A 43 3.71 -16.00 -7.87
CA GLN A 43 4.33 -15.84 -9.20
C GLN A 43 3.49 -14.94 -10.11
N ARG A 44 2.15 -15.07 -10.09
CA ARG A 44 1.25 -14.15 -10.81
C ARG A 44 1.40 -12.72 -10.34
N GLN A 45 1.54 -12.51 -9.03
CA GLN A 45 1.76 -11.19 -8.48
C GLN A 45 3.10 -10.59 -8.94
N ARG A 46 4.17 -11.38 -8.96
CA ARG A 46 5.48 -10.97 -9.50
C ARG A 46 5.39 -10.60 -10.99
N LEU A 47 4.62 -11.33 -11.79
CA LEU A 47 4.34 -10.98 -13.18
C LEU A 47 3.58 -9.64 -13.32
N CYS A 48 2.61 -9.37 -12.43
CA CYS A 48 1.92 -8.08 -12.40
C CYS A 48 2.89 -6.92 -12.08
N ILE A 49 3.82 -7.13 -11.15
CA ILE A 49 4.88 -6.17 -10.83
C ILE A 49 5.80 -5.95 -12.04
N ALA A 50 6.29 -7.03 -12.69
CA ALA A 50 7.11 -6.92 -13.89
C ALA A 50 6.40 -6.15 -15.01
N ARG A 51 5.09 -6.40 -15.19
CA ARG A 51 4.27 -5.67 -16.15
C ARG A 51 4.19 -4.17 -15.82
N ALA A 52 4.02 -3.80 -14.55
CA ALA A 52 4.01 -2.41 -14.12
C ALA A 52 5.36 -1.72 -14.36
N LEU A 53 6.46 -2.42 -14.10
CA LEU A 53 7.83 -1.93 -14.32
C LEU A 53 8.22 -1.81 -15.80
N SER A 54 7.50 -2.49 -16.70
CA SER A 54 7.88 -2.60 -18.10
C SER A 54 8.01 -1.26 -18.85
N LEU A 55 7.35 -0.20 -18.36
CA LEU A 55 7.40 1.16 -18.90
C LEU A 55 8.29 2.12 -18.09
N THR A 56 9.14 1.61 -17.20
CA THR A 56 10.02 2.40 -16.33
C THR A 56 9.29 3.57 -15.64
N PRO A 57 8.20 3.30 -14.91
CA PRO A 57 7.38 4.35 -14.32
C PRO A 57 8.10 5.04 -13.15
N ALA A 58 7.82 6.32 -12.92
CA ALA A 58 8.27 7.03 -11.74
C ALA A 58 7.46 6.65 -10.48
N LEU A 59 6.20 6.24 -10.66
CA LEU A 59 5.26 5.86 -9.58
C LEU A 59 4.46 4.62 -9.99
N ILE A 60 4.34 3.67 -9.06
CA ILE A 60 3.45 2.51 -9.17
C ILE A 60 2.37 2.61 -8.08
N VAL A 61 1.11 2.49 -8.48
CA VAL A 61 -0.01 2.32 -7.54
C VAL A 61 -0.23 0.82 -7.32
N ALA A 62 -0.02 0.37 -6.09
CA ALA A 62 -0.16 -1.01 -5.67
C ALA A 62 -1.39 -1.11 -4.72
N ASP A 63 -2.54 -1.46 -5.29
CA ASP A 63 -3.80 -1.58 -4.58
C ASP A 63 -3.98 -3.02 -4.10
N GLU A 64 -3.90 -3.23 -2.78
CA GLU A 64 -3.96 -4.52 -2.10
C GLU A 64 -3.09 -5.63 -2.74
N PRO A 65 -1.82 -5.37 -3.08
CA PRO A 65 -1.05 -6.24 -3.97
C PRO A 65 -0.74 -7.62 -3.36
N VAL A 66 -0.99 -7.84 -2.08
CA VAL A 66 -0.65 -9.09 -1.37
C VAL A 66 -1.84 -9.69 -0.61
N SER A 67 -3.03 -9.09 -0.66
CA SER A 67 -4.19 -9.50 0.15
C SER A 67 -4.67 -10.95 -0.09
N ALA A 68 -4.47 -11.48 -1.29
CA ALA A 68 -4.89 -12.83 -1.69
C ALA A 68 -3.78 -13.89 -1.53
N LEU A 69 -2.65 -13.55 -0.91
CA LEU A 69 -1.50 -14.43 -0.74
C LEU A 69 -1.38 -14.94 0.69
N ASP A 70 -0.76 -16.10 0.88
CA ASP A 70 -0.39 -16.56 2.23
C ASP A 70 0.74 -15.69 2.82
N VAL A 71 0.85 -15.70 4.17
CA VAL A 71 1.74 -14.80 4.93
C VAL A 71 3.21 -14.92 4.49
N SER A 72 3.67 -16.12 4.12
CA SER A 72 5.06 -16.32 3.72
C SER A 72 5.34 -15.71 2.35
N VAL A 73 4.41 -15.85 1.41
CA VAL A 73 4.49 -15.28 0.07
C VAL A 73 4.28 -13.77 0.10
N GLN A 74 3.40 -13.26 0.98
CA GLN A 74 3.25 -11.82 1.21
C GLN A 74 4.60 -11.18 1.60
N ALA A 75 5.31 -11.79 2.56
CA ALA A 75 6.61 -11.28 3.00
C ALA A 75 7.61 -11.21 1.84
N GLN A 76 7.68 -12.24 1.00
CA GLN A 76 8.58 -12.28 -0.16
C GLN A 76 8.25 -11.20 -1.20
N VAL A 77 6.95 -10.95 -1.47
CA VAL A 77 6.53 -9.91 -2.42
C VAL A 77 6.82 -8.51 -1.86
N VAL A 78 6.62 -8.30 -0.57
CA VAL A 78 6.96 -7.03 0.09
C VAL A 78 8.47 -6.77 0.03
N ASP A 79 9.31 -7.77 0.29
CA ASP A 79 10.77 -7.65 0.17
C ASP A 79 11.20 -7.32 -1.25
N LEU A 80 10.59 -7.97 -2.23
CA LEU A 80 10.83 -7.66 -3.64
C LEU A 80 10.50 -6.19 -3.97
N LEU A 81 9.37 -5.65 -3.48
CA LEU A 81 8.99 -4.26 -3.71
C LEU A 81 9.97 -3.27 -3.06
N ILE A 82 10.44 -3.56 -1.84
CA ILE A 82 11.43 -2.74 -1.13
C ILE A 82 12.75 -2.73 -1.92
N ASP A 83 13.18 -3.88 -2.38
CA ASP A 83 14.41 -4.04 -3.15
C ASP A 83 14.34 -3.34 -4.52
N LEU A 84 13.21 -3.45 -5.22
CA LEU A 84 12.95 -2.73 -6.47
C LEU A 84 12.97 -1.20 -6.25
N GLN A 85 12.37 -0.71 -5.15
CA GLN A 85 12.42 0.70 -4.79
C GLN A 85 13.87 1.18 -4.59
N ALA A 86 14.67 0.41 -3.86
CA ALA A 86 16.06 0.77 -3.59
C ALA A 86 16.93 0.75 -4.85
N ARG A 87 16.72 -0.22 -5.74
CA ARG A 87 17.54 -0.39 -6.97
C ARG A 87 17.13 0.56 -8.10
N GLN A 88 15.84 0.80 -8.28
CA GLN A 88 15.31 1.54 -9.44
C GLN A 88 14.84 2.95 -9.11
N GLY A 89 14.72 3.31 -7.82
CA GLY A 89 14.23 4.62 -7.39
C GLY A 89 12.74 4.86 -7.69
N VAL A 90 11.98 3.80 -8.04
CA VAL A 90 10.54 3.89 -8.29
C VAL A 90 9.77 4.19 -7.01
N ALA A 91 8.83 5.11 -7.05
CA ALA A 91 7.95 5.38 -5.93
C ALA A 91 6.75 4.42 -5.92
N PHE A 92 6.29 4.03 -4.73
CA PHE A 92 5.08 3.22 -4.57
C PHE A 92 4.02 3.99 -3.78
N LEU A 93 2.79 4.04 -4.32
CA LEU A 93 1.59 4.30 -3.54
C LEU A 93 0.98 2.95 -3.17
N PHE A 94 1.30 2.48 -1.96
CA PHE A 94 0.89 1.16 -1.49
C PHE A 94 -0.40 1.26 -0.66
N ILE A 95 -1.47 0.59 -1.08
CA ILE A 95 -2.76 0.56 -0.40
C ILE A 95 -2.93 -0.82 0.24
N SER A 96 -3.18 -0.85 1.55
CA SER A 96 -3.40 -2.08 2.29
C SER A 96 -4.21 -1.81 3.57
N HIS A 97 -4.92 -2.82 4.03
CA HIS A 97 -5.55 -2.85 5.35
C HIS A 97 -4.70 -3.60 6.39
N ASP A 98 -3.58 -4.20 5.99
CA ASP A 98 -2.65 -4.89 6.87
C ASP A 98 -1.57 -3.93 7.39
N MET A 99 -1.71 -3.54 8.66
CA MET A 99 -0.80 -2.59 9.31
C MET A 99 0.63 -3.12 9.44
N ALA A 100 0.83 -4.44 9.60
CA ALA A 100 2.17 -5.01 9.71
C ALA A 100 2.94 -4.87 8.39
N ILE A 101 2.26 -5.06 7.26
CA ILE A 101 2.83 -4.84 5.93
C ILE A 101 3.11 -3.36 5.69
N VAL A 102 2.15 -2.47 6.03
CA VAL A 102 2.30 -1.02 5.89
C VAL A 102 3.49 -0.53 6.73
N GLU A 103 3.63 -0.98 7.97
CA GLU A 103 4.77 -0.63 8.83
C GLU A 103 6.11 -1.04 8.22
N ARG A 104 6.16 -2.16 7.52
CA ARG A 104 7.39 -2.68 6.92
C ARG A 104 7.83 -1.88 5.69
N ILE A 105 6.89 -1.51 4.80
CA ILE A 105 7.21 -0.92 3.49
C ILE A 105 7.15 0.62 3.48
N ALA A 106 6.28 1.24 4.29
CA ALA A 106 5.97 2.64 4.17
C ALA A 106 7.03 3.57 4.78
N HIS A 107 7.36 4.67 4.11
CA HIS A 107 8.11 5.81 4.67
C HIS A 107 7.14 6.84 5.27
N ARG A 108 6.00 7.03 4.63
CA ARG A 108 4.88 7.88 5.08
C ARG A 108 3.59 7.08 5.04
N ILE A 109 2.68 7.37 5.94
CA ILE A 109 1.39 6.71 6.05
C ILE A 109 0.29 7.76 5.96
N ALA A 110 -0.72 7.48 5.13
CA ALA A 110 -1.98 8.20 5.11
C ALA A 110 -3.09 7.25 5.57
N VAL A 111 -3.75 7.58 6.67
CA VAL A 111 -4.90 6.82 7.18
C VAL A 111 -6.17 7.39 6.57
N MET A 112 -6.91 6.51 5.89
CA MET A 112 -8.13 6.89 5.20
C MET A 112 -9.36 6.32 5.91
N ARG A 113 -10.40 7.14 6.07
CA ARG A 113 -11.70 6.73 6.62
C ARG A 113 -12.83 7.35 5.82
N GLN A 114 -13.76 6.54 5.33
CA GLN A 114 -14.94 6.99 4.57
C GLN A 114 -14.59 7.98 3.43
N GLY A 115 -13.57 7.67 2.63
CA GLY A 115 -13.16 8.49 1.50
C GLY A 115 -12.35 9.74 1.86
N ARG A 116 -11.97 9.93 3.14
CA ARG A 116 -11.16 11.06 3.60
C ARG A 116 -9.87 10.61 4.25
N ILE A 117 -8.80 11.35 4.03
CA ILE A 117 -7.57 11.18 4.81
C ILE A 117 -7.81 11.85 6.15
N VAL A 118 -7.73 11.09 7.24
CA VAL A 118 -7.94 11.59 8.60
C VAL A 118 -6.62 11.91 9.31
N GLU A 119 -5.54 11.24 8.91
CA GLU A 119 -4.19 11.45 9.44
C GLU A 119 -3.16 11.09 8.37
N ILE A 120 -2.11 11.92 8.21
CA ILE A 120 -1.02 11.65 7.28
C ILE A 120 0.31 12.15 7.87
N GLY A 121 1.34 11.31 7.83
CA GLY A 121 2.63 11.70 8.38
C GLY A 121 3.76 10.69 8.09
N PRO A 122 4.97 10.96 8.62
CA PRO A 122 6.04 9.98 8.66
C PRO A 122 5.55 8.71 9.37
N ARG A 123 5.93 7.53 8.86
CA ARG A 123 5.52 6.23 9.43
C ARG A 123 5.65 6.20 10.95
N ARG A 124 6.80 6.62 11.47
CA ARG A 124 7.08 6.60 12.91
C ARG A 124 6.08 7.45 13.69
N ALA A 125 5.76 8.66 13.22
CA ALA A 125 4.82 9.55 13.89
C ALA A 125 3.41 8.97 13.93
N VAL A 126 2.92 8.40 12.82
CA VAL A 126 1.57 7.83 12.73
C VAL A 126 1.44 6.54 13.56
N ILE A 127 2.49 5.70 13.64
CA ILE A 127 2.43 4.42 14.36
C ILE A 127 2.71 4.59 15.85
N GLU A 128 3.79 5.32 16.23
CA GLU A 128 4.20 5.43 17.63
C GLU A 128 3.42 6.51 18.41
N ALA A 129 2.95 7.56 17.72
CA ALA A 129 2.23 8.68 18.31
C ALA A 129 0.99 9.10 17.51
N PRO A 130 0.04 8.19 17.22
CA PRO A 130 -1.15 8.48 16.44
C PRO A 130 -1.98 9.57 17.12
N GLN A 131 -2.40 10.58 16.36
CA GLN A 131 -3.15 11.72 16.89
C GLN A 131 -4.66 11.55 16.66
N HIS A 132 -5.07 10.98 15.52
CA HIS A 132 -6.48 10.81 15.23
C HIS A 132 -7.06 9.59 15.98
N PRO A 133 -8.25 9.69 16.62
CA PRO A 133 -8.86 8.58 17.38
C PRO A 133 -9.06 7.31 16.55
N TYR A 134 -9.42 7.46 15.28
CA TYR A 134 -9.58 6.32 14.38
C TYR A 134 -8.25 5.59 14.11
N THR A 135 -7.16 6.32 13.95
CA THR A 135 -5.82 5.72 13.77
C THR A 135 -5.42 4.91 15.01
N ARG A 136 -5.66 5.44 16.21
CA ARG A 136 -5.44 4.71 17.48
C ARG A 136 -6.24 3.43 17.53
N GLN A 137 -7.53 3.51 17.22
CA GLN A 137 -8.42 2.34 17.19
C GLN A 137 -7.96 1.29 16.16
N LEU A 138 -7.50 1.74 14.98
CA LEU A 138 -6.97 0.86 13.93
C LEU A 138 -5.71 0.12 14.39
N LEU A 139 -4.78 0.82 15.03
CA LEU A 139 -3.53 0.25 15.55
C LEU A 139 -3.77 -0.69 16.74
N GLU A 140 -4.71 -0.37 17.63
CA GLU A 140 -5.10 -1.22 18.76
C GLU A 140 -5.81 -2.51 18.31
N ALA A 141 -6.42 -2.52 17.14
CA ALA A 141 -7.08 -3.69 16.56
C ALA A 141 -6.08 -4.70 15.97
N VAL A 142 -4.83 -4.30 15.74
CA VAL A 142 -3.77 -5.22 15.25
C VAL A 142 -3.47 -6.25 16.32
N PRO A 143 -3.58 -7.58 16.04
CA PRO A 143 -3.27 -8.61 17.00
C PRO A 143 -1.77 -8.58 17.36
N VAL A 144 -1.45 -8.27 18.60
CA VAL A 144 -0.09 -8.42 19.11
C VAL A 144 0.06 -9.88 19.55
N ALA A 145 1.03 -10.59 18.98
CA ALA A 145 1.33 -11.99 19.30
C ALA A 145 1.97 -12.19 20.71
N ASP A 146 1.86 -11.22 21.61
CA ASP A 146 2.36 -11.31 22.98
C ASP A 146 1.23 -11.76 23.93
N PRO A 147 1.25 -13.02 24.41
CA PRO A 147 0.24 -13.53 25.33
C PRO A 147 0.20 -12.79 26.69
N LYS A 148 1.25 -12.04 27.04
CA LYS A 148 1.33 -11.26 28.28
C LYS A 148 0.66 -9.87 28.16
N ARG A 149 0.43 -9.38 26.95
CA ARG A 149 -0.36 -8.17 26.66
C ARG A 149 -1.83 -8.52 26.41
N ARG A 150 -2.50 -9.10 27.39
CA ARG A 150 -3.96 -9.03 27.43
C ARG A 150 -4.32 -7.58 27.71
N SER A 151 -4.54 -6.82 26.65
CA SER A 151 -5.14 -5.48 26.77
C SER A 151 -6.49 -5.66 27.45
N ASP A 152 -6.69 -4.92 28.51
CA ASP A 152 -7.99 -4.82 29.19
C ASP A 152 -8.99 -4.28 28.16
N ARG A 153 -9.77 -5.16 27.56
CA ARG A 153 -10.73 -4.85 26.48
C ARG A 153 -11.94 -4.02 26.96
N SER A 154 -11.92 -3.59 28.22
CA SER A 154 -13.08 -2.99 28.89
C SER A 154 -13.31 -1.51 28.60
N THR A 155 -12.40 -0.81 27.93
CA THR A 155 -12.56 0.63 27.62
C THR A 155 -12.29 0.94 26.15
N ARG A 156 -13.00 0.27 25.22
CA ARG A 156 -13.05 0.76 23.84
C ARG A 156 -13.91 2.04 23.82
N ALA A 157 -13.28 3.18 23.86
CA ALA A 157 -13.92 4.42 23.44
C ALA A 157 -14.32 4.24 21.95
N LEU A 158 -15.60 3.99 21.73
CA LEU A 158 -16.15 3.92 20.38
C LEU A 158 -15.92 5.26 19.72
N THR A 159 -15.14 5.27 18.64
CA THR A 159 -15.03 6.49 17.81
C THR A 159 -16.44 6.85 17.35
N PRO A 160 -16.90 8.10 17.56
CA PRO A 160 -18.25 8.49 17.16
C PRO A 160 -18.50 8.14 15.69
N PRO A 161 -19.73 7.69 15.34
CA PRO A 161 -20.06 7.46 13.95
C PRO A 161 -19.90 8.75 13.17
N MET A 162 -19.03 8.74 12.16
CA MET A 162 -18.95 9.86 11.22
C MET A 162 -20.26 9.94 10.43
N LYS A 163 -20.67 11.16 10.10
CA LYS A 163 -21.80 11.39 9.17
C LYS A 163 -21.50 10.67 7.86
N SER A 164 -22.53 10.07 7.25
CA SER A 164 -22.37 9.35 5.97
C SER A 164 -21.58 10.17 4.95
N PRO A 165 -20.60 9.58 4.25
CA PRO A 165 -19.90 10.26 3.16
C PRO A 165 -20.79 10.46 1.92
N VAL A 166 -21.97 9.84 1.91
CA VAL A 166 -22.95 10.01 0.81
C VAL A 166 -23.62 11.36 0.99
N HIS A 167 -23.34 12.27 0.08
CA HIS A 167 -23.97 13.57 0.01
C HIS A 167 -25.14 13.56 -0.99
N PRO A 168 -26.20 14.37 -0.78
CA PRO A 168 -27.24 14.55 -1.78
C PRO A 168 -26.65 15.04 -3.10
N VAL A 169 -27.29 14.68 -4.21
CA VAL A 169 -26.89 15.15 -5.55
C VAL A 169 -26.85 16.68 -5.56
N GLY A 170 -25.70 17.26 -5.97
CA GLY A 170 -25.48 18.73 -5.99
C GLY A 170 -24.89 19.31 -4.71
N ALA A 171 -24.69 18.53 -3.64
CA ALA A 171 -23.96 18.99 -2.47
C ALA A 171 -22.46 19.13 -2.80
N LEU A 172 -21.88 20.29 -2.50
CA LEU A 172 -20.44 20.49 -2.59
C LEU A 172 -19.74 19.71 -1.46
N ALA A 173 -18.69 18.99 -1.79
CA ALA A 173 -17.84 18.35 -0.80
C ALA A 173 -17.29 19.45 0.14
N ARG A 174 -17.45 19.29 1.46
CA ARG A 174 -16.82 20.20 2.41
C ARG A 174 -15.31 20.11 2.28
N ALA A 175 -14.66 21.26 2.13
CA ALA A 175 -13.21 21.34 2.19
C ALA A 175 -12.74 20.77 3.53
N VAL A 176 -11.80 19.86 3.50
CA VAL A 176 -11.14 19.30 4.67
C VAL A 176 -9.93 20.18 4.97
N THR A 177 -9.86 20.72 6.19
CA THR A 177 -8.68 21.42 6.66
C THR A 177 -7.83 20.49 7.53
N TYR A 178 -6.52 20.66 7.45
CA TYR A 178 -5.56 19.87 8.20
C TYR A 178 -4.76 20.74 9.15
N ALA A 179 -4.51 20.25 10.37
CA ALA A 179 -3.55 20.84 11.30
C ALA A 179 -2.25 20.05 11.26
N GLU A 180 -1.13 20.74 11.18
CA GLU A 180 0.17 20.14 11.39
C GLU A 180 0.45 20.00 12.88
N VAL A 181 0.56 18.78 13.39
CA VAL A 181 0.78 18.47 14.81
C VAL A 181 2.23 18.23 15.15
N SER A 182 3.02 17.86 14.16
CA SER A 182 4.50 17.79 14.21
C SER A 182 5.05 17.83 12.78
N PRO A 183 6.36 18.04 12.56
CA PRO A 183 6.91 18.21 11.22
C PRO A 183 6.47 17.14 10.23
N GLY A 184 5.71 17.54 9.20
CA GLY A 184 5.16 16.68 8.16
C GLY A 184 4.06 15.72 8.63
N HIS A 185 3.50 15.88 9.84
CA HIS A 185 2.42 15.08 10.41
C HIS A 185 1.15 15.92 10.54
N PHE A 186 0.10 15.55 9.82
CA PHE A 186 -1.13 16.32 9.69
C PHE A 186 -2.33 15.48 10.11
N ILE A 187 -3.31 16.12 10.75
CA ILE A 187 -4.61 15.53 11.11
C ILE A 187 -5.77 16.37 10.59
N GLU A 188 -6.89 15.73 10.32
CA GLU A 188 -8.14 16.41 9.94
C GLU A 188 -8.66 17.27 11.11
N GLN A 189 -8.88 18.57 10.87
CA GLN A 189 -9.29 19.52 11.91
C GLN A 189 -10.74 19.37 12.38
N SER A 190 -11.61 18.69 11.66
CA SER A 190 -13.01 18.50 12.06
C SER A 190 -13.19 17.76 13.41
N MET A 191 -12.09 17.20 13.95
CA MET A 191 -12.05 16.50 15.26
C MET A 191 -11.33 17.29 16.36
N VAL A 192 -10.79 18.49 16.05
CA VAL A 192 -10.04 19.31 17.04
C VAL A 192 -10.92 20.39 17.68
N ALA A 193 -12.18 20.54 17.23
CA ALA A 193 -13.12 21.56 17.68
C ALA A 193 -14.28 20.97 18.49
N GLU A 194 -13.96 20.20 19.56
CA GLU A 194 -14.87 19.95 20.70
C GLU A 194 -14.07 19.77 21.99
#